data_fa60b370a706cd5d011b858d79b5c458
#
_entry.id   fa60b370a706cd5d011b858d79b5c458
#
_cell.length_a   1.000
_cell.length_b   1.000
_cell.length_c   1.000
_cell.angle_alpha   90.00
_cell.angle_beta   90.00
_cell.angle_gamma   90.00
#
_symmetry.space_group_name_H-M   'P 1'
#
loop_
_entity.id
_entity.type
_entity.pdbx_description
1 polymer ?
#
loop_
_entity_poly.entity_id
_entity_poly.type
_entity_poly.pdbx_seq_one_letter_code
_entity_poly.pdbx_strand_id
1 'polypeptide(L)'
;MLQPDHRAETLEATYTALRTHWQGMTDEMLTLEEENNRIFIDAYGLQDELTPEVPLNEITLTCNPAYRYGIKNDTAANGARLRADTMAEFLSYAVGCMFGRYSLDAPGLILANQGETLGDYPARVPEPKFMPDDDNVIPVLDADWFTDDIVARFRKFLRV
;
A
#
# COMPACT_ATOMS: atom_id res chain seq x y z
N MET A 1 5.01 2.27 5.66
CA MET A 1 5.82 1.15 6.16
C MET A 1 4.90 0.26 6.98
N LEU A 2 4.66 -0.98 6.58
CA LEU A 2 3.85 -1.93 7.37
C LEU A 2 4.57 -2.18 8.70
N GLN A 3 3.89 -1.93 9.81
CA GLN A 3 4.44 -2.25 11.12
C GLN A 3 4.61 -3.78 11.25
N PRO A 4 5.62 -4.26 12.00
CA PRO A 4 5.92 -5.70 12.15
C PRO A 4 4.72 -6.55 12.60
N ASP A 5 3.78 -5.93 13.33
CA ASP A 5 2.65 -6.61 13.97
C ASP A 5 1.55 -7.09 13.01
N HIS A 6 1.65 -6.73 11.72
CA HIS A 6 0.67 -7.16 10.70
C HIS A 6 1.15 -8.32 9.83
N ARG A 7 2.32 -8.90 10.11
CA ARG A 7 2.82 -10.08 9.40
C ARG A 7 2.02 -11.31 9.80
N ALA A 8 1.43 -11.96 8.81
CA ALA A 8 0.73 -13.23 8.95
C ALA A 8 1.36 -14.27 8.02
N GLU A 9 1.05 -15.55 8.25
CA GLU A 9 1.63 -16.66 7.48
C GLU A 9 1.24 -16.65 5.98
N THR A 10 0.15 -15.95 5.62
CA THR A 10 -0.32 -15.86 4.24
C THR A 10 -0.54 -14.42 3.81
N LEU A 11 -0.43 -14.15 2.51
CA LEU A 11 -0.73 -12.85 1.92
C LEU A 11 -2.18 -12.42 2.17
N GLU A 12 -3.12 -13.37 2.15
CA GLU A 12 -4.53 -13.11 2.45
C GLU A 12 -4.74 -12.66 3.89
N ALA A 13 -4.13 -13.36 4.86
CA ALA A 13 -4.22 -13.00 6.27
C ALA A 13 -3.54 -11.65 6.54
N THR A 14 -2.41 -11.38 5.90
CA THR A 14 -1.73 -10.07 5.97
C THR A 14 -2.62 -8.95 5.43
N TYR A 15 -3.26 -9.16 4.26
CA TYR A 15 -4.19 -8.17 3.70
C TYR A 15 -5.40 -7.94 4.62
N THR A 16 -5.94 -9.00 5.20
CA THR A 16 -7.08 -8.92 6.13
C THR A 16 -6.73 -8.09 7.37
N ALA A 17 -5.57 -8.34 7.97
CA ALA A 17 -5.07 -7.56 9.09
C ALA A 17 -4.85 -6.09 8.73
N LEU A 18 -4.28 -5.83 7.56
CA LEU A 18 -4.10 -4.48 7.02
C LEU A 18 -5.44 -3.76 6.80
N ARG A 19 -6.43 -4.45 6.25
CA ARG A 19 -7.79 -3.88 6.08
C ARG A 19 -8.45 -3.51 7.40
N THR A 20 -8.30 -4.36 8.42
CA THR A 20 -8.80 -4.07 9.77
C THR A 20 -8.14 -2.83 10.36
N HIS A 21 -6.82 -2.72 10.21
CA HIS A 21 -6.07 -1.54 10.65
C HIS A 21 -6.53 -0.27 9.93
N TRP A 22 -6.67 -0.30 8.61
CA TRP A 22 -7.16 0.83 7.82
C TRP A 22 -8.59 1.26 8.17
N GLN A 23 -9.45 0.29 8.48
CA GLN A 23 -10.80 0.60 8.95
C GLN A 23 -10.73 1.34 10.30
N GLY A 24 -9.93 0.85 11.24
CA GLY A 24 -9.74 1.53 12.52
C GLY A 24 -9.21 2.96 12.38
N MET A 25 -8.24 3.19 11.48
CA MET A 25 -7.76 4.55 11.17
C MET A 25 -8.87 5.45 10.59
N THR A 26 -9.72 4.89 9.74
CA THR A 26 -10.83 5.64 9.14
C THR A 26 -11.88 6.01 10.18
N ASP A 27 -12.22 5.09 11.07
CA ASP A 27 -13.19 5.31 12.15
C ASP A 27 -12.66 6.31 13.19
N GLU A 28 -11.37 6.24 13.51
CA GLU A 28 -10.70 7.21 14.40
C GLU A 28 -10.71 8.60 13.78
N MET A 29 -10.36 8.74 12.51
CA MET A 29 -10.37 10.02 11.81
C MET A 29 -11.77 10.63 11.75
N LEU A 30 -12.80 9.81 11.45
CA LEU A 30 -14.20 10.23 11.49
C LEU A 30 -14.55 10.82 12.86
N THR A 31 -14.22 10.09 13.93
CA THR A 31 -14.49 10.53 15.30
C THR A 31 -13.81 11.85 15.62
N LEU A 32 -12.55 12.01 15.22
CA LEU A 32 -11.79 13.25 15.47
C LEU A 32 -12.35 14.44 14.70
N GLU A 33 -12.76 14.25 13.45
CA GLU A 33 -13.37 15.32 12.65
C GLU A 33 -14.73 15.73 13.20
N GLU A 34 -15.58 14.79 13.61
CA GLU A 34 -16.88 15.08 14.23
C GLU A 34 -16.71 15.78 15.61
N GLU A 35 -15.73 15.38 16.40
CA GLU A 35 -15.41 16.05 17.67
C GLU A 35 -14.92 17.49 17.43
N ASN A 36 -14.05 17.67 16.45
CA ASN A 36 -13.58 19.00 16.04
C ASN A 36 -14.74 19.88 15.59
N ASN A 37 -15.63 19.38 14.75
CA ASN A 37 -16.84 20.11 14.33
C ASN A 37 -17.72 20.48 15.52
N ARG A 38 -17.94 19.58 16.48
CA ARG A 38 -18.72 19.83 17.67
C ARG A 38 -18.15 20.98 18.51
N ILE A 39 -16.82 20.99 18.69
CA ILE A 39 -16.12 22.06 19.43
C ILE A 39 -16.35 23.42 18.74
N PHE A 40 -16.24 23.50 17.42
CA PHE A 40 -16.44 24.74 16.69
C PHE A 40 -17.91 25.18 16.67
N ILE A 41 -18.85 24.27 16.46
CA ILE A 41 -20.31 24.53 16.51
C ILE A 41 -20.67 25.10 17.87
N ASP A 42 -20.19 24.52 18.96
CA ASP A 42 -20.45 24.99 20.32
C ASP A 42 -19.80 26.36 20.59
N ALA A 43 -18.57 26.54 20.16
CA ALA A 43 -17.84 27.79 20.37
C ALA A 43 -18.48 28.99 19.66
N TYR A 44 -19.09 28.75 18.48
CA TYR A 44 -19.75 29.81 17.71
C TYR A 44 -21.27 29.89 17.91
N GLY A 45 -21.85 28.98 18.69
CA GLY A 45 -23.30 28.96 18.96
C GLY A 45 -24.14 28.60 17.74
N LEU A 46 -23.66 27.66 16.90
CA LEU A 46 -24.26 27.28 15.63
C LEU A 46 -25.05 25.96 15.69
N GLN A 47 -25.45 25.51 16.88
CA GLN A 47 -26.11 24.21 17.09
C GLN A 47 -27.45 24.09 16.39
N ASP A 48 -28.14 25.21 16.13
CA ASP A 48 -29.42 25.25 15.41
C ASP A 48 -29.24 25.25 13.87
N GLU A 49 -28.02 25.47 13.36
CA GLU A 49 -27.74 25.63 11.94
C GLU A 49 -26.87 24.50 11.38
N LEU A 50 -25.99 23.93 12.19
CA LEU A 50 -25.00 22.93 11.76
C LEU A 50 -25.03 21.68 12.63
N THR A 51 -24.68 20.55 12.01
CA THR A 51 -24.48 19.27 12.69
C THR A 51 -23.03 18.84 12.59
N PRO A 52 -22.49 18.14 13.60
CA PRO A 52 -21.08 17.74 13.60
C PRO A 52 -20.77 16.51 12.70
N GLU A 53 -21.79 15.78 12.25
CA GLU A 53 -21.64 14.55 11.50
C GLU A 53 -20.87 14.77 10.18
N VAL A 54 -19.92 13.88 9.92
CA VAL A 54 -19.11 13.89 8.69
C VAL A 54 -19.43 12.66 7.85
N PRO A 55 -19.81 12.81 6.58
CA PRO A 55 -19.99 11.67 5.68
C PRO A 55 -18.69 10.88 5.48
N LEU A 56 -18.78 9.55 5.52
CA LEU A 56 -17.62 8.67 5.39
C LEU A 56 -16.76 8.92 4.14
N ASN A 57 -17.39 9.34 3.04
CA ASN A 57 -16.68 9.68 1.79
C ASN A 57 -15.92 11.01 1.84
N GLU A 58 -16.06 11.78 2.90
CA GLU A 58 -15.31 13.01 3.16
C GLU A 58 -14.07 12.75 4.03
N ILE A 59 -13.97 11.58 4.64
CA ILE A 59 -12.77 11.17 5.38
C ILE A 59 -11.64 10.86 4.39
N THR A 60 -10.72 11.82 4.22
CA THR A 60 -9.74 11.93 3.13
C THR A 60 -8.54 10.98 3.28
N LEU A 61 -8.78 9.73 3.66
CA LEU A 61 -7.78 8.68 3.72
C LEU A 61 -7.83 7.80 2.46
N THR A 62 -6.70 7.58 1.81
CA THR A 62 -6.60 6.76 0.59
C THR A 62 -6.95 5.29 0.82
N CYS A 63 -6.85 4.82 2.06
CA CYS A 63 -7.28 3.50 2.50
C CYS A 63 -8.79 3.41 2.79
N ASN A 64 -9.50 4.55 2.82
CA ASN A 64 -10.95 4.61 2.93
C ASN A 64 -11.59 4.41 1.53
N PRO A 65 -12.26 3.28 1.27
CA PRO A 65 -12.83 2.99 -0.04
C PRO A 65 -14.01 3.92 -0.40
N ALA A 66 -14.72 4.48 0.58
CA ALA A 66 -15.80 5.43 0.33
C ALA A 66 -15.26 6.76 -0.23
N TYR A 67 -14.13 7.25 0.29
CA TYR A 67 -13.44 8.41 -0.24
C TYR A 67 -12.80 8.12 -1.60
N ARG A 68 -12.02 7.02 -1.71
CA ARG A 68 -11.23 6.70 -2.90
C ARG A 68 -12.08 6.40 -4.13
N TYR A 69 -13.25 5.78 -3.97
CA TYR A 69 -14.10 5.31 -5.09
C TYR A 69 -15.50 5.92 -5.11
N GLY A 70 -15.83 6.71 -4.09
CA GLY A 70 -17.14 7.32 -3.92
C GLY A 70 -18.20 6.36 -3.37
N ILE A 71 -19.40 6.92 -3.11
CA ILE A 71 -20.52 6.22 -2.48
C ILE A 71 -21.54 5.63 -3.48
N LYS A 72 -21.32 5.80 -4.78
CA LYS A 72 -22.24 5.31 -5.83
C LYS A 72 -22.27 3.79 -5.94
N ASN A 73 -21.17 3.13 -5.54
CA ASN A 73 -21.06 1.68 -5.49
C ASN A 73 -21.40 1.19 -4.08
N ASP A 74 -21.81 -0.07 -3.98
CA ASP A 74 -21.98 -0.68 -2.66
C ASP A 74 -20.60 -0.86 -1.94
N THR A 75 -20.65 -1.01 -0.64
CA THR A 75 -19.46 -1.16 0.21
C THR A 75 -18.63 -2.39 -0.17
N ALA A 76 -19.28 -3.48 -0.60
CA ALA A 76 -18.60 -4.71 -1.01
C ALA A 76 -17.83 -4.52 -2.32
N ALA A 77 -18.43 -3.84 -3.30
CA ALA A 77 -17.78 -3.51 -4.58
C ALA A 77 -16.56 -2.59 -4.37
N ASN A 78 -16.69 -1.58 -3.53
CA ASN A 78 -15.59 -0.69 -3.17
C ASN A 78 -14.48 -1.44 -2.42
N GLY A 79 -14.82 -2.36 -1.53
CA GLY A 79 -13.87 -3.23 -0.84
C GLY A 79 -13.10 -4.16 -1.79
N ALA A 80 -13.80 -4.77 -2.74
CA ALA A 80 -13.20 -5.61 -3.77
C ALA A 80 -12.24 -4.82 -4.67
N ARG A 81 -12.62 -3.59 -5.06
CA ARG A 81 -11.78 -2.69 -5.84
C ARG A 81 -10.51 -2.27 -5.08
N LEU A 82 -10.65 -1.91 -3.80
CA LEU A 82 -9.50 -1.57 -2.96
C LEU A 82 -8.52 -2.75 -2.85
N ARG A 83 -9.03 -3.98 -2.71
CA ARG A 83 -8.19 -5.18 -2.70
C ARG A 83 -7.43 -5.34 -4.03
N ALA A 84 -8.11 -5.19 -5.15
CA ALA A 84 -7.48 -5.30 -6.47
C ALA A 84 -6.40 -4.25 -6.68
N ASP A 85 -6.68 -2.99 -6.35
CA ASP A 85 -5.71 -1.89 -6.46
C ASP A 85 -4.52 -2.09 -5.52
N THR A 86 -4.75 -2.54 -4.27
CA THR A 86 -3.67 -2.85 -3.32
C THR A 86 -2.77 -3.99 -3.84
N MET A 87 -3.36 -5.03 -4.43
CA MET A 87 -2.56 -6.12 -5.03
C MET A 87 -1.76 -5.63 -6.25
N ALA A 88 -2.32 -4.76 -7.08
CA ALA A 88 -1.60 -4.17 -8.20
C ALA A 88 -0.42 -3.28 -7.74
N GLU A 89 -0.63 -2.48 -6.70
CA GLU A 89 0.42 -1.68 -6.06
C GLU A 89 1.53 -2.56 -5.46
N PHE A 90 1.16 -3.66 -4.81
CA PHE A 90 2.11 -4.63 -4.27
C PHE A 90 2.95 -5.33 -5.36
N LEU A 91 2.32 -5.74 -6.46
CA LEU A 91 3.03 -6.30 -7.63
C LEU A 91 3.99 -5.28 -8.23
N SER A 92 3.55 -4.03 -8.38
CA SER A 92 4.39 -2.93 -8.88
C SER A 92 5.61 -2.69 -7.98
N TYR A 93 5.43 -2.74 -6.66
CA TYR A 93 6.53 -2.64 -5.70
C TYR A 93 7.51 -3.82 -5.83
N ALA A 94 7.01 -5.05 -5.94
CA ALA A 94 7.84 -6.25 -6.12
C ALA A 94 8.67 -6.17 -7.40
N VAL A 95 8.06 -5.72 -8.52
CA VAL A 95 8.79 -5.48 -9.77
C VAL A 95 9.84 -4.39 -9.58
N GLY A 96 9.52 -3.33 -8.86
CA GLY A 96 10.50 -2.29 -8.51
C GLY A 96 11.68 -2.83 -7.70
N CYS A 97 11.46 -3.79 -6.80
CA CYS A 97 12.55 -4.49 -6.11
C CYS A 97 13.38 -5.38 -7.06
N MET A 98 12.74 -6.03 -8.04
CA MET A 98 13.44 -6.84 -9.05
C MET A 98 14.40 -6.01 -9.89
N PHE A 99 14.10 -4.74 -10.13
CA PHE A 99 14.95 -3.79 -10.87
C PHE A 99 15.83 -2.90 -9.97
N GLY A 100 15.89 -3.19 -8.67
CA GLY A 100 16.72 -2.41 -7.73
C GLY A 100 16.20 -1.00 -7.43
N ARG A 101 15.00 -0.63 -7.90
CA ARG A 101 14.39 0.67 -7.60
C ARG A 101 13.99 0.80 -6.13
N TYR A 102 13.58 -0.30 -5.53
CA TYR A 102 13.23 -0.43 -4.11
C TYR A 102 14.00 -1.56 -3.46
N SER A 103 13.92 -1.65 -2.14
CA SER A 103 14.48 -2.75 -1.36
C SER A 103 13.53 -3.13 -0.22
N LEU A 104 13.56 -4.40 0.19
CA LEU A 104 12.88 -4.87 1.40
C LEU A 104 13.63 -4.42 2.68
N ASP A 105 14.90 -4.05 2.56
CA ASP A 105 15.82 -3.81 3.69
C ASP A 105 16.12 -2.32 3.90
N ALA A 106 15.80 -1.47 2.93
CA ALA A 106 15.99 -0.03 3.02
C ALA A 106 14.75 0.73 2.51
N PRO A 107 14.31 1.80 3.21
CA PRO A 107 13.14 2.57 2.80
C PRO A 107 13.46 3.51 1.63
N GLY A 108 12.41 3.82 0.85
CA GLY A 108 12.48 4.80 -0.24
C GLY A 108 13.06 4.25 -1.53
N LEU A 109 13.55 5.15 -2.36
CA LEU A 109 14.14 4.83 -3.66
C LEU A 109 15.62 4.48 -3.49
N ILE A 110 16.04 3.36 -4.07
CA ILE A 110 17.42 2.90 -4.05
C ILE A 110 18.15 3.36 -5.33
N LEU A 111 17.80 2.80 -6.49
CA LEU A 111 18.34 3.24 -7.76
C LEU A 111 17.30 4.11 -8.49
N ALA A 112 17.47 5.43 -8.44
CA ALA A 112 16.49 6.37 -8.97
C ALA A 112 17.10 7.59 -9.65
N ASN A 113 18.42 7.81 -9.53
CA ASN A 113 19.09 8.94 -10.14
C ASN A 113 19.66 8.57 -11.52
N GLN A 114 19.78 9.57 -12.38
CA GLN A 114 20.35 9.38 -13.70
C GLN A 114 21.82 8.91 -13.59
N GLY A 115 22.15 7.85 -14.30
CA GLY A 115 23.50 7.28 -14.33
C GLY A 115 23.78 6.22 -13.26
N GLU A 116 22.87 5.99 -12.32
CA GLU A 116 22.98 4.86 -11.37
C GLU A 116 22.79 3.53 -12.08
N THR A 117 23.56 2.56 -11.65
CA THR A 117 23.58 1.18 -12.18
C THR A 117 23.37 0.17 -11.07
N LEU A 118 23.15 -1.09 -11.42
CA LEU A 118 23.08 -2.18 -10.43
C LEU A 118 24.36 -2.31 -9.59
N GLY A 119 25.51 -1.87 -10.10
CA GLY A 119 26.77 -1.84 -9.36
C GLY A 119 26.73 -0.91 -8.13
N ASP A 120 25.86 0.08 -8.13
CA ASP A 120 25.68 1.03 -7.02
C ASP A 120 24.76 0.49 -5.92
N TYR A 121 23.97 -0.55 -6.22
CA TYR A 121 22.98 -1.10 -5.30
C TYR A 121 23.59 -1.63 -3.99
N PRO A 122 24.71 -2.42 -3.99
CA PRO A 122 25.31 -2.93 -2.76
C PRO A 122 25.83 -1.85 -1.81
N ALA A 123 26.20 -0.69 -2.34
CA ALA A 123 26.65 0.43 -1.51
C ALA A 123 25.52 1.01 -0.65
N ARG A 124 24.26 0.87 -1.09
CA ARG A 124 23.06 1.35 -0.37
C ARG A 124 22.38 0.24 0.43
N VAL A 125 22.49 -1.00 -0.05
CA VAL A 125 21.89 -2.19 0.55
C VAL A 125 22.96 -3.30 0.58
N PRO A 126 23.85 -3.32 1.59
CA PRO A 126 25.00 -4.22 1.62
C PRO A 126 24.65 -5.71 1.69
N GLU A 127 23.57 -6.05 2.40
CA GLU A 127 23.13 -7.43 2.63
C GLU A 127 21.62 -7.57 2.31
N PRO A 128 21.24 -7.50 1.03
CA PRO A 128 19.84 -7.53 0.66
C PRO A 128 19.25 -8.92 0.80
N LYS A 129 18.07 -9.01 1.41
CA LYS A 129 17.28 -10.26 1.47
C LYS A 129 16.80 -10.68 0.09
N PHE A 130 16.52 -9.71 -0.77
CA PHE A 130 16.14 -9.93 -2.15
C PHE A 130 17.06 -9.13 -3.08
N MET A 131 17.84 -9.85 -3.90
CA MET A 131 18.72 -9.24 -4.90
C MET A 131 17.94 -8.83 -6.14
N PRO A 132 18.20 -7.63 -6.69
CA PRO A 132 17.76 -7.26 -8.02
C PRO A 132 18.23 -8.24 -9.09
N ASP A 133 17.66 -8.11 -10.27
CA ASP A 133 18.08 -8.89 -11.44
C ASP A 133 19.46 -8.44 -11.93
N ASP A 134 20.30 -9.42 -12.35
CA ASP A 134 21.73 -9.14 -12.62
C ASP A 134 21.95 -8.33 -13.90
N ASP A 135 21.08 -8.47 -14.89
CA ASP A 135 21.19 -7.81 -16.20
C ASP A 135 20.02 -6.85 -16.50
N ASN A 136 19.07 -6.69 -15.58
CA ASN A 136 17.84 -5.91 -15.76
C ASN A 136 16.94 -6.39 -16.89
N VAL A 137 16.99 -7.67 -17.25
CA VAL A 137 16.16 -8.28 -18.29
C VAL A 137 15.35 -9.44 -17.71
N ILE A 138 14.11 -9.17 -17.33
CA ILE A 138 13.22 -10.19 -16.76
C ILE A 138 12.23 -10.67 -17.83
N PRO A 139 12.30 -11.92 -18.28
CA PRO A 139 11.36 -12.48 -19.25
C PRO A 139 9.91 -12.47 -18.69
N VAL A 140 8.95 -12.08 -19.55
CA VAL A 140 7.51 -12.14 -19.24
C VAL A 140 6.89 -13.09 -20.25
N LEU A 141 6.63 -14.33 -19.83
CA LEU A 141 6.19 -15.42 -20.70
C LEU A 141 5.03 -16.20 -20.07
N ASP A 142 4.22 -16.83 -20.91
CA ASP A 142 3.08 -17.65 -20.49
C ASP A 142 3.47 -19.11 -20.13
N ALA A 143 4.75 -19.46 -20.24
CA ALA A 143 5.26 -20.80 -19.96
C ALA A 143 6.65 -20.76 -19.29
N ASP A 144 6.98 -21.81 -18.54
CA ASP A 144 8.24 -21.96 -17.78
C ASP A 144 9.45 -22.24 -18.71
N TRP A 145 9.79 -21.28 -19.57
CA TRP A 145 10.91 -21.39 -20.51
C TRP A 145 12.22 -20.92 -19.95
N PHE A 146 12.16 -20.03 -18.96
CA PHE A 146 13.33 -19.46 -18.28
C PHE A 146 13.18 -19.61 -16.77
N THR A 147 14.29 -19.91 -16.11
CA THR A 147 14.33 -20.09 -14.64
C THR A 147 14.24 -18.79 -13.87
N ASP A 148 14.39 -17.65 -14.54
CA ASP A 148 14.41 -16.29 -14.02
C ASP A 148 13.29 -15.41 -14.56
N ASP A 149 12.22 -16.03 -15.09
CA ASP A 149 11.04 -15.29 -15.51
C ASP A 149 10.39 -14.51 -14.35
N ILE A 150 9.48 -13.60 -14.71
CA ILE A 150 8.84 -12.72 -13.72
C ILE A 150 8.06 -13.49 -12.66
N VAL A 151 7.47 -14.65 -13.02
CA VAL A 151 6.71 -15.48 -12.08
C VAL A 151 7.64 -16.18 -11.09
N ALA A 152 8.75 -16.75 -11.58
CA ALA A 152 9.75 -17.39 -10.75
C ALA A 152 10.38 -16.37 -9.77
N ARG A 153 10.72 -15.17 -10.27
CA ARG A 153 11.26 -14.08 -9.43
C ARG A 153 10.24 -13.58 -8.40
N PHE A 154 8.97 -13.46 -8.78
CA PHE A 154 7.92 -13.08 -7.83
C PHE A 154 7.69 -14.14 -6.75
N ARG A 155 7.72 -15.43 -7.10
CA ARG A 155 7.68 -16.53 -6.12
C ARG A 155 8.87 -16.48 -5.15
N LYS A 156 10.07 -16.13 -5.65
CA LYS A 156 11.26 -15.92 -4.80
C LYS A 156 11.05 -14.71 -3.86
N PHE A 157 10.54 -13.61 -4.38
CA PHE A 157 10.22 -12.40 -3.60
C PHE A 157 9.25 -12.69 -2.44
N LEU A 158 8.22 -13.53 -2.67
CA LEU A 158 7.24 -13.89 -1.64
C LEU A 158 7.79 -14.79 -0.52
N ARG A 159 8.98 -15.40 -0.69
CA ARG A 159 9.59 -16.31 0.28
C ARG A 159 10.59 -15.64 1.22
N VAL A 160 10.88 -14.40 0.98
CA VAL A 160 11.80 -13.57 1.75
C VAL A 160 11.04 -12.78 2.82
#